data_3dc19ea7aaf9bac053cfadff863e8c5b
#
_entry.id   3dc19ea7aaf9bac053cfadff863e8c5b
#
_cell.length_a   1.000
_cell.length_b   1.000
_cell.length_c   1.000
_cell.angle_alpha   90.00
_cell.angle_beta   90.00
_cell.angle_gamma   90.00
#
_symmetry.space_group_name_H-M   'P 1'
#
loop_
_entity.id
_entity.type
_entity.pdbx_description
1 polymer ?
#
loop_
_entity_poly.entity_id
_entity_poly.type
_entity_poly.pdbx_seq_one_letter_code
_entity_poly.pdbx_strand_id
1 'polypeptide(L)'
;MPSVPAILPPAAASLVERLGAALSSHADARLVERGRFIDLDCLVAIEGEARLLRIRGGRPALAVIERPLQPSVFSVRGSARAWAALWEAEPAPGWHDLFALCKRGEMRIEGNLQPLMANLQWFKDMLALPRGPLA
;
A
#
# COMPACT_ATOMS: atom_id res chain seq x y z
N MET A 1 -7.12 6.09 -25.62
CA MET A 1 -7.83 5.39 -24.55
C MET A 1 -6.83 4.96 -23.48
N PRO A 2 -7.02 5.36 -22.27
CA PRO A 2 -6.16 4.84 -21.24
C PRO A 2 -6.36 3.34 -21.08
N SER A 3 -5.28 2.63 -20.90
CA SER A 3 -5.36 1.19 -20.63
C SER A 3 -6.03 0.96 -19.29
N VAL A 4 -7.02 0.10 -19.28
CA VAL A 4 -7.67 -0.34 -18.06
C VAL A 4 -7.29 -1.82 -17.87
N PRO A 5 -6.90 -2.24 -16.68
CA PRO A 5 -6.62 -3.66 -16.45
C PRO A 5 -7.82 -4.51 -16.86
N ALA A 6 -7.57 -5.56 -17.62
CA ALA A 6 -8.62 -6.43 -18.11
C ALA A 6 -9.20 -7.34 -17.03
N ILE A 7 -8.51 -7.46 -15.91
CA ILE A 7 -8.90 -8.37 -14.83
C ILE A 7 -9.91 -7.68 -13.91
N LEU A 8 -11.00 -8.37 -13.59
CA LEU A 8 -11.95 -7.89 -12.59
C LEU A 8 -11.25 -7.81 -11.23
N PRO A 9 -11.45 -6.70 -10.48
CA PRO A 9 -10.79 -6.58 -9.19
C PRO A 9 -11.30 -7.66 -8.23
N PRO A 10 -10.41 -8.30 -7.47
CA PRO A 10 -10.82 -9.20 -6.42
C PRO A 10 -11.51 -8.45 -5.28
N ALA A 11 -12.17 -9.17 -4.38
CA ALA A 11 -12.78 -8.57 -3.22
C ALA A 11 -11.74 -7.85 -2.36
N ALA A 12 -12.14 -6.71 -1.77
CA ALA A 12 -11.23 -5.91 -0.95
C ALA A 12 -10.60 -6.70 0.18
N ALA A 13 -11.37 -7.59 0.83
CA ALA A 13 -10.86 -8.41 1.92
C ALA A 13 -9.71 -9.31 1.49
N SER A 14 -9.78 -9.90 0.29
CA SER A 14 -8.69 -10.77 -0.18
C SER A 14 -7.44 -9.96 -0.55
N LEU A 15 -7.60 -8.73 -1.02
CA LEU A 15 -6.47 -7.83 -1.28
C LEU A 15 -5.80 -7.41 0.03
N VAL A 16 -6.58 -7.16 1.08
CA VAL A 16 -6.05 -6.84 2.41
C VAL A 16 -5.24 -8.02 2.95
N GLU A 17 -5.75 -9.24 2.81
CA GLU A 17 -5.03 -10.45 3.23
C GLU A 17 -3.74 -10.61 2.44
N ARG A 18 -3.78 -10.34 1.13
CA ARG A 18 -2.60 -10.43 0.28
C ARG A 18 -1.54 -9.42 0.71
N LEU A 19 -1.94 -8.19 1.03
CA LEU A 19 -1.01 -7.17 1.53
C LEU A 19 -0.39 -7.62 2.85
N GLY A 20 -1.21 -8.04 3.81
CA GLY A 20 -0.72 -8.49 5.11
C GLY A 20 0.28 -9.63 5.00
N ALA A 21 -0.01 -10.62 4.15
CA ALA A 21 0.88 -11.74 3.92
C ALA A 21 2.20 -11.31 3.30
N ALA A 22 2.14 -10.40 2.31
CA ALA A 22 3.35 -9.90 1.66
C ALA A 22 4.23 -9.09 2.62
N LEU A 23 3.62 -8.26 3.46
CA LEU A 23 4.37 -7.50 4.45
C LEU A 23 5.08 -8.43 5.44
N SER A 24 4.47 -9.55 5.80
CA SER A 24 5.06 -10.51 6.72
C SER A 24 6.18 -11.33 6.08
N SER A 25 6.05 -11.70 4.81
CA SER A 25 6.97 -12.66 4.19
C SER A 25 7.90 -12.07 3.14
N HIS A 26 7.57 -10.93 2.53
CA HIS A 26 8.37 -10.34 1.46
C HIS A 26 9.17 -9.10 1.87
N ALA A 27 8.98 -8.59 3.09
CA ALA A 27 9.78 -7.49 3.60
C ALA A 27 11.14 -8.06 4.06
N ASP A 28 12.08 -8.10 3.13
CA ASP A 28 13.38 -8.71 3.39
C ASP A 28 14.31 -7.81 4.22
N ALA A 29 15.50 -8.33 4.55
CA ALA A 29 16.46 -7.61 5.38
C ALA A 29 16.92 -6.29 4.75
N ARG A 30 16.97 -6.22 3.40
CA ARG A 30 17.39 -5.00 2.71
C ARG A 30 16.34 -3.90 2.86
N LEU A 31 15.09 -4.25 2.71
CA LEU A 31 13.99 -3.29 2.88
C LEU A 31 13.97 -2.78 4.31
N VAL A 32 14.05 -3.67 5.28
CA VAL A 32 14.06 -3.31 6.70
C VAL A 32 15.24 -2.39 7.02
N GLU A 33 16.43 -2.71 6.53
CA GLU A 33 17.62 -1.89 6.76
C GLU A 33 17.47 -0.48 6.17
N ARG A 34 16.93 -0.38 4.97
CA ARG A 34 16.69 0.91 4.32
C ARG A 34 15.70 1.77 5.12
N GLY A 35 14.72 1.13 5.77
CA GLY A 35 13.69 1.82 6.54
C GLY A 35 13.94 1.85 8.04
N ARG A 36 15.13 1.50 8.50
CA ARG A 36 15.42 1.27 9.92
C ARG A 36 15.10 2.43 10.87
N PHE A 37 15.02 3.64 10.34
CA PHE A 37 14.68 4.82 11.14
C PHE A 37 13.21 5.23 11.01
N ILE A 38 12.40 4.42 10.31
CA ILE A 38 10.98 4.73 10.13
C ILE A 38 10.17 4.05 11.23
N ASP A 39 9.54 4.87 12.06
CA ASP A 39 8.64 4.42 13.11
C ASP A 39 7.40 5.29 13.05
N LEU A 40 6.32 4.76 12.48
CA LEU A 40 5.06 5.48 12.40
C LEU A 40 3.90 4.53 12.12
N ASP A 41 2.71 5.03 12.34
CA ASP A 41 1.48 4.36 11.97
C ASP A 41 0.79 5.16 10.87
N CYS A 42 0.41 4.49 9.79
CA CYS A 42 -0.41 5.11 8.76
C CYS A 42 -1.59 4.20 8.47
N LEU A 43 -2.58 4.75 7.76
CA LEU A 43 -3.77 3.99 7.43
C LEU A 43 -3.72 3.60 5.96
N VAL A 44 -4.05 2.35 5.67
CA VAL A 44 -4.20 1.86 4.30
C VAL A 44 -5.63 1.37 4.14
N ALA A 45 -6.30 1.85 3.10
CA ALA A 45 -7.66 1.41 2.80
C ALA A 45 -7.75 0.88 1.37
N ILE A 46 -8.36 -0.28 1.24
CA ILE A 46 -8.65 -0.93 -0.04
C ILE A 46 -10.16 -0.98 -0.14
N GLU A 47 -10.75 -0.14 -1.00
CA GLU A 47 -12.18 0.15 -0.99
C GLU A 47 -12.60 0.59 0.41
N GLY A 48 -13.58 -0.07 0.99
CA GLY A 48 -14.04 0.23 2.34
C GLY A 48 -13.30 -0.49 3.46
N GLU A 49 -12.30 -1.31 3.13
CA GLU A 49 -11.57 -2.08 4.12
C GLU A 49 -10.30 -1.33 4.56
N ALA A 50 -10.34 -0.74 5.74
CA ALA A 50 -9.22 0.02 6.28
C ALA A 50 -8.44 -0.80 7.30
N ARG A 51 -7.12 -0.64 7.30
CA ARG A 51 -6.23 -1.26 8.26
C ARG A 51 -5.18 -0.25 8.70
N LEU A 52 -4.67 -0.46 9.91
CA LEU A 52 -3.54 0.31 10.41
C LEU A 52 -2.26 -0.35 9.93
N LEU A 53 -1.43 0.42 9.25
CA LEU A 53 -0.11 -0.04 8.83
C LEU A 53 0.90 0.48 9.84
N ARG A 54 1.46 -0.43 10.63
CA ARG A 54 2.42 -0.10 11.66
C ARG A 54 3.83 -0.39 11.16
N ILE A 55 4.69 0.60 11.26
CA ILE A 55 6.09 0.46 10.86
C ILE A 55 6.96 0.72 12.08
N ARG A 56 7.79 -0.26 12.42
CA ARG A 56 8.70 -0.17 13.57
C ARG A 56 10.09 -0.57 13.12
N GLY A 57 11.01 0.40 13.07
CA GLY A 57 12.35 0.14 12.60
C GLY A 57 12.39 -0.42 11.19
N GLY A 58 11.50 0.06 10.32
CA GLY A 58 11.40 -0.42 8.94
C GLY A 58 10.66 -1.73 8.75
N ARG A 59 10.08 -2.29 9.80
CA ARG A 59 9.31 -3.55 9.72
C ARG A 59 7.82 -3.22 9.63
N PRO A 60 7.19 -3.44 8.46
CA PRO A 60 5.76 -3.14 8.29
C PRO A 60 4.89 -4.32 8.72
N ALA A 61 3.73 -3.99 9.29
CA ALA A 61 2.71 -4.99 9.63
C ALA A 61 1.33 -4.34 9.58
N LEU A 62 0.33 -5.10 9.15
CA LEU A 62 -1.05 -4.64 9.19
C LEU A 62 -1.70 -5.04 10.51
N ALA A 63 -2.54 -4.14 11.03
CA ALA A 63 -3.34 -4.40 12.23
C ALA A 63 -4.77 -3.96 11.99
N VAL A 64 -5.70 -4.62 12.68
CA VAL A 64 -7.09 -4.22 12.66
C VAL A 64 -7.24 -2.91 13.41
N ILE A 65 -8.11 -2.03 12.93
CA ILE A 65 -8.42 -0.78 13.61
C ILE A 65 -9.39 -1.10 14.74
N GLU A 66 -8.92 -0.91 15.97
CA GLU A 66 -9.71 -1.26 17.17
C GLU A 66 -10.56 -0.10 17.68
N ARG A 67 -10.25 1.13 17.29
CA ARG A 67 -10.96 2.33 17.74
C ARG A 67 -11.34 3.19 16.56
N PRO A 68 -12.52 3.84 16.59
CA PRO A 68 -12.98 4.67 15.46
C PRO A 68 -12.02 5.79 15.08
N LEU A 69 -11.33 6.39 16.03
CA LEU A 69 -10.40 7.49 15.79
C LEU A 69 -8.96 7.05 16.09
N GLN A 70 -8.55 5.93 15.50
CA GLN A 70 -7.18 5.44 15.65
C GLN A 70 -6.20 6.45 15.06
N PRO A 71 -5.21 6.94 15.85
CA PRO A 71 -4.24 7.89 15.33
C PRO A 71 -3.41 7.31 14.19
N SER A 72 -3.18 8.13 13.17
CA SER A 72 -2.28 7.78 12.06
C SER A 72 -1.67 9.05 11.50
N VAL A 73 -0.47 8.94 10.94
CA VAL A 73 0.26 10.10 10.40
C VAL A 73 -0.33 10.54 9.07
N PHE A 74 -0.58 9.59 8.18
CA PHE A 74 -1.23 9.83 6.90
C PHE A 74 -2.03 8.60 6.50
N SER A 75 -2.84 8.75 5.46
CA SER A 75 -3.62 7.65 4.93
C SER A 75 -3.37 7.48 3.43
N VAL A 76 -3.40 6.23 2.97
CA VAL A 76 -3.35 5.86 1.56
C VAL A 76 -4.61 5.05 1.28
N ARG A 77 -5.54 5.65 0.55
CA ARG A 77 -6.83 5.04 0.23
C ARG A 77 -6.94 4.82 -1.26
N GLY A 78 -7.28 3.63 -1.67
CA GLY A 78 -7.43 3.29 -3.07
C GLY A 78 -8.58 2.35 -3.33
N SER A 79 -9.05 2.34 -4.60
CA SER A 79 -10.04 1.37 -5.03
C SER A 79 -9.41 -0.03 -5.07
N ALA A 80 -10.25 -1.07 -5.00
CA ALA A 80 -9.77 -2.44 -5.16
C ALA A 80 -9.08 -2.61 -6.50
N ARG A 81 -9.64 -1.98 -7.56
CA ARG A 81 -9.04 -2.00 -8.89
C ARG A 81 -7.64 -1.41 -8.91
N ALA A 82 -7.44 -0.27 -8.22
CA ALA A 82 -6.14 0.39 -8.18
C ALA A 82 -5.08 -0.50 -7.51
N TRP A 83 -5.42 -1.07 -6.36
CA TRP A 83 -4.48 -1.93 -5.65
C TRP A 83 -4.18 -3.21 -6.44
N ALA A 84 -5.19 -3.85 -7.01
CA ALA A 84 -4.98 -5.04 -7.82
C ALA A 84 -4.09 -4.76 -9.03
N ALA A 85 -4.30 -3.62 -9.70
CA ALA A 85 -3.50 -3.23 -10.85
C ALA A 85 -2.06 -2.90 -10.46
N LEU A 86 -1.87 -2.23 -9.33
CA LEU A 86 -0.54 -1.91 -8.81
C LEU A 86 0.27 -3.18 -8.55
N TRP A 87 -0.40 -4.24 -8.14
CA TRP A 87 0.25 -5.50 -7.75
C TRP A 87 0.35 -6.53 -8.86
N GLU A 88 -0.01 -6.20 -10.08
CA GLU A 88 0.26 -7.08 -11.22
C GLU A 88 1.77 -7.20 -11.44
N ALA A 89 2.23 -8.34 -11.96
CA ALA A 89 3.64 -8.55 -12.23
C ALA A 89 4.19 -7.50 -13.20
N GLU A 90 3.38 -7.14 -14.21
CA GLU A 90 3.69 -6.10 -15.17
C GLU A 90 2.52 -5.11 -15.19
N PRO A 91 2.51 -4.11 -14.27
CA PRO A 91 1.40 -3.18 -14.21
C PRO A 91 1.23 -2.40 -15.50
N ALA A 92 -0.02 -2.14 -15.87
CA ALA A 92 -0.33 -1.34 -17.05
C ALA A 92 0.21 0.09 -16.86
N PRO A 93 0.57 0.78 -17.96
CA PRO A 93 1.02 2.17 -17.86
C PRO A 93 0.01 3.04 -17.12
N GLY A 94 0.51 3.82 -16.16
CA GLY A 94 -0.34 4.68 -15.34
C GLY A 94 -0.99 3.99 -14.14
N TRP A 95 -0.76 2.68 -13.98
CA TRP A 95 -1.29 1.90 -12.83
C TRP A 95 -0.15 1.34 -11.96
N HIS A 96 1.09 1.68 -12.27
CA HIS A 96 2.28 1.12 -11.66
C HIS A 96 2.85 1.96 -10.50
N ASP A 97 2.29 3.13 -10.25
CA ASP A 97 2.83 4.09 -9.30
C ASP A 97 1.73 4.77 -8.50
N LEU A 98 1.97 4.98 -7.20
CA LEU A 98 0.99 5.59 -6.29
C LEU A 98 0.51 6.95 -6.78
N PHE A 99 1.42 7.82 -7.21
CA PHE A 99 1.05 9.16 -7.64
C PHE A 99 0.33 9.16 -8.98
N ALA A 100 0.66 8.23 -9.87
CA ALA A 100 -0.08 8.07 -11.11
C ALA A 100 -1.53 7.65 -10.81
N LEU A 101 -1.73 6.80 -9.82
CA LEU A 101 -3.06 6.40 -9.38
C LEU A 101 -3.82 7.57 -8.74
N CYS A 102 -3.12 8.43 -8.01
CA CYS A 102 -3.73 9.65 -7.46
C CYS A 102 -4.21 10.57 -8.59
N LYS A 103 -3.42 10.73 -9.64
CA LYS A 103 -3.79 11.55 -10.80
C LYS A 103 -5.03 11.01 -11.51
N ARG A 104 -5.22 9.69 -11.50
CA ARG A 104 -6.39 9.06 -12.09
C ARG A 104 -7.64 9.16 -11.21
N GLY A 105 -7.50 9.64 -9.97
CA GLY A 105 -8.60 9.62 -9.02
C GLY A 105 -8.88 8.26 -8.42
N GLU A 106 -8.01 7.29 -8.62
CA GLU A 106 -8.16 5.93 -8.11
C GLU A 106 -7.55 5.76 -6.73
N MET A 107 -6.76 6.73 -6.27
CA MET A 107 -6.09 6.69 -4.97
C MET A 107 -6.04 8.09 -4.37
N ARG A 108 -6.08 8.16 -3.03
CA ARG A 108 -5.97 9.41 -2.28
C ARG A 108 -4.98 9.24 -1.16
N ILE A 109 -4.08 10.20 -1.02
CA ILE A 109 -3.10 10.23 0.06
C ILE A 109 -3.32 11.51 0.83
N GLU A 110 -3.62 11.40 2.13
CA GLU A 110 -4.00 12.54 2.96
C GLU A 110 -3.32 12.49 4.31
N GLY A 111 -3.18 13.66 4.96
CA GLY A 111 -2.60 13.78 6.29
C GLY A 111 -1.25 14.47 6.26
N ASN A 112 -0.39 14.17 7.21
CA ASN A 112 0.97 14.70 7.22
C ASN A 112 1.83 13.88 6.27
N LEU A 113 2.09 14.45 5.09
CA LEU A 113 2.79 13.75 4.02
C LEU A 113 4.31 13.85 4.11
N GLN A 114 4.84 14.62 5.05
CA GLN A 114 6.28 14.83 5.13
C GLN A 114 7.07 13.52 5.34
N PRO A 115 6.66 12.63 6.26
CA PRO A 115 7.37 11.36 6.40
C PRO A 115 7.29 10.48 5.15
N LEU A 116 6.16 10.52 4.43
CA LEU A 116 6.02 9.79 3.18
C LEU A 116 6.99 10.33 2.14
N MET A 117 7.02 11.66 1.97
CA MET A 117 7.88 12.28 0.95
C MET A 117 9.36 12.10 1.28
N ALA A 118 9.72 12.16 2.56
CA ALA A 118 11.10 11.95 2.99
C ALA A 118 11.60 10.53 2.74
N ASN A 119 10.69 9.56 2.65
CA ASN A 119 11.00 8.14 2.47
C ASN A 119 10.23 7.55 1.30
N LEU A 120 10.02 8.34 0.26
CA LEU A 120 9.07 8.01 -0.80
C LEU A 120 9.37 6.68 -1.49
N GLN A 121 10.62 6.44 -1.88
CA GLN A 121 10.94 5.19 -2.58
C GLN A 121 10.73 3.98 -1.68
N TRP A 122 11.04 4.12 -0.41
CA TRP A 122 10.82 3.03 0.55
C TRP A 122 9.32 2.69 0.67
N PHE A 123 8.47 3.72 0.77
CA PHE A 123 7.02 3.49 0.83
C PHE A 123 6.48 2.88 -0.45
N LYS A 124 6.96 3.32 -1.60
CA LYS A 124 6.56 2.74 -2.88
C LYS A 124 6.97 1.26 -2.96
N ASP A 125 8.18 0.94 -2.56
CA ASP A 125 8.67 -0.44 -2.57
C ASP A 125 7.88 -1.32 -1.59
N MET A 126 7.63 -0.81 -0.38
CA MET A 126 6.90 -1.53 0.65
C MET A 126 5.46 -1.81 0.22
N LEU A 127 4.76 -0.82 -0.32
CA LEU A 127 3.38 -0.99 -0.75
C LEU A 127 3.25 -1.81 -2.02
N ALA A 128 4.36 -2.04 -2.75
CA ALA A 128 4.38 -2.90 -3.93
C ALA A 128 4.85 -4.32 -3.63
N LEU A 129 5.07 -4.67 -2.37
CA LEU A 129 5.53 -6.03 -2.01
C LEU A 129 4.62 -7.15 -2.51
N PRO A 130 3.27 -6.98 -2.58
CA PRO A 130 2.42 -8.02 -3.16
C PRO A 130 2.56 -8.20 -4.67
N ARG A 131 3.31 -7.32 -5.36
CA ARG A 131 3.44 -7.37 -6.82
C ARG A 131 4.04 -8.69 -7.27
N GLY A 132 3.45 -9.26 -8.29
CA GLY A 132 3.94 -10.46 -8.91
C GLY A 132 2.94 -11.60 -8.83
N PRO A 133 3.26 -12.74 -9.43
CA PRO A 133 2.38 -13.89 -9.36
C PRO A 133 2.28 -14.40 -7.93
N LEU A 134 1.10 -14.87 -7.57
CA LEU A 134 0.91 -15.54 -6.29
C LEU A 134 1.73 -16.85 -6.32
N ALA A 135 2.59 -16.98 -5.34
CA ALA A 135 3.38 -18.21 -5.21
C ALA A 135 2.51 -19.33 -4.68
#